data_27086a13a7c989c582cbae88257b052c
#
_entry.id   27086a13a7c989c582cbae88257b052c
#
_cell.length_a   1.000
_cell.length_b   1.000
_cell.length_c   1.000
_cell.angle_alpha   90.00
_cell.angle_beta   90.00
_cell.angle_gamma   90.00
#
_symmetry.space_group_name_H-M   'P 1'
#
loop_
_entity.id
_entity.type
_entity.pdbx_description
1 polymer ?
#
loop_
_entity_poly.entity_id
_entity_poly.type
_entity_poly.pdbx_seq_one_letter_code
_entity_poly.pdbx_strand_id
1 'polypeptide(L)' 'MIDKVKVPRKVYDELVPLNREVHYTLDFQKIIKMAEDRGYLKAAAWLQNHEDDYKRGFARGFEPLD' A
#
# COMPACT_ATOMS: atom_id res chain seq x y z
N MET A 1 -12.01 -12.15 -13.90
CA MET A 1 -12.44 -11.27 -12.81
C MET A 1 -11.22 -10.80 -12.03
N ILE A 2 -11.13 -9.52 -11.79
CA ILE A 2 -9.99 -8.96 -11.09
C ILE A 2 -10.29 -8.91 -9.60
N ASP A 3 -9.46 -9.59 -8.82
CA ASP A 3 -9.63 -9.60 -7.37
C ASP A 3 -8.79 -8.51 -6.75
N LYS A 4 -9.42 -7.68 -5.93
CA LYS A 4 -8.71 -6.66 -5.18
C LYS A 4 -7.91 -7.31 -4.05
N VAL A 5 -6.81 -6.68 -3.69
CA VAL A 5 -5.99 -7.16 -2.59
C VAL A 5 -6.62 -6.72 -1.28
N LYS A 6 -6.86 -7.67 -0.40
CA LYS A 6 -7.46 -7.39 0.91
C LYS A 6 -6.37 -7.03 1.91
N VAL A 7 -6.56 -5.92 2.60
CA VAL A 7 -5.60 -5.46 3.61
C VAL A 7 -6.35 -5.07 4.87
N PRO A 8 -5.68 -5.12 6.04
CA PRO A 8 -6.32 -4.64 7.27
C PRO A 8 -6.83 -3.23 7.09
N ARG A 9 -7.97 -2.93 7.71
CA ARG A 9 -8.58 -1.63 7.52
C ARG A 9 -7.66 -0.47 7.84
N LYS A 10 -6.88 -0.59 8.92
CA LYS A 10 -5.97 0.48 9.30
C LYS A 10 -4.88 0.70 8.24
N VAL A 11 -4.43 -0.39 7.61
CA VAL A 11 -3.48 -0.29 6.50
C VAL A 11 -4.16 0.34 5.29
N TYR A 12 -5.38 -0.07 5.02
CA TYR A 12 -6.14 0.49 3.91
C TYR A 12 -6.30 2.01 4.04
N ASP A 13 -6.65 2.47 5.24
CA ASP A 13 -6.84 3.90 5.49
C ASP A 13 -5.56 4.70 5.23
N GLU A 14 -4.41 4.09 5.44
CA GLU A 14 -3.13 4.76 5.17
C GLU A 14 -2.70 4.60 3.71
N LEU A 15 -3.04 3.48 3.09
CA LEU A 15 -2.68 3.25 1.69
C LEU A 15 -3.41 4.19 0.73
N VAL A 16 -4.64 4.56 1.04
CA VAL A 16 -5.42 5.42 0.15
C VAL A 16 -4.68 6.74 -0.13
N PRO A 17 -4.32 7.53 0.91
CA PRO A 17 -3.58 8.77 0.64
C PRO A 17 -2.17 8.51 0.12
N LEU A 18 -1.52 7.43 0.57
CA LEU A 18 -0.19 7.11 0.11
C LEU A 18 -0.19 6.84 -1.40
N ASN A 19 -1.14 6.03 -1.87
CA ASN A 19 -1.19 5.68 -3.28
C ASN A 19 -1.48 6.88 -4.17
N ARG A 20 -2.12 7.92 -3.64
CA ARG A 20 -2.36 9.13 -4.41
C ARG A 20 -1.07 9.88 -4.70
N GLU A 21 -0.05 9.71 -3.86
CA GLU A 21 1.24 10.37 -4.05
C GLU A 21 2.22 9.51 -4.82
N VAL A 22 1.94 8.21 -4.95
CA VAL A 22 2.81 7.27 -5.66
C VAL A 22 2.31 7.16 -7.09
N HIS A 23 2.74 8.09 -7.94
CA HIS A 23 2.25 8.11 -9.31
C HIS A 23 3.14 7.35 -10.28
N TYR A 24 4.44 7.54 -10.18
CA TYR A 24 5.35 6.97 -11.15
C TYR A 24 6.52 6.25 -10.53
N THR A 25 6.55 6.17 -9.22
CA THR A 25 7.65 5.51 -8.54
C THR A 25 7.46 4.01 -8.58
N LEU A 26 8.41 3.33 -9.21
CA LEU A 26 8.40 1.88 -9.25
C LEU A 26 9.34 1.28 -8.20
N ASP A 27 10.04 2.13 -7.46
CA ASP A 27 10.96 1.69 -6.43
C ASP A 27 10.21 1.44 -5.14
N PHE A 28 10.03 0.18 -4.82
CA PHE A 28 9.26 -0.23 -3.64
C PHE A 28 9.87 0.32 -2.34
N GLN A 29 11.19 0.38 -2.27
CA GLN A 29 11.85 0.90 -1.08
C GLN A 29 11.54 2.37 -0.85
N LYS A 30 11.44 3.13 -1.91
CA LYS A 30 11.05 4.54 -1.80
C LYS A 30 9.62 4.70 -1.32
N ILE A 31 8.75 3.79 -1.71
CA ILE A 31 7.37 3.82 -1.27
C ILE A 31 7.29 3.58 0.23
N ILE A 32 8.05 2.60 0.73
CA ILE A 32 8.11 2.34 2.16
C ILE A 32 8.62 3.57 2.92
N LYS A 33 9.70 4.16 2.41
CA LYS A 33 10.27 5.34 3.05
C LYS A 33 9.29 6.51 3.06
N MET A 34 8.56 6.68 1.97
CA MET A 34 7.54 7.73 1.91
C MET A 34 6.46 7.50 2.96
N ALA A 35 6.02 6.27 3.12
CA ALA A 35 5.03 5.94 4.13
C ALA A 35 5.54 6.27 5.53
N GLU A 36 6.79 5.93 5.82
CA GLU A 36 7.40 6.25 7.10
C GLU A 36 7.50 7.76 7.33
N ASP A 37 7.91 8.50 6.29
CA ASP A 37 8.06 9.94 6.39
C ASP A 37 6.72 10.64 6.63
N ARG A 38 5.65 10.07 6.12
CA ARG A 38 4.31 10.63 6.30
C ARG A 38 3.64 10.18 7.59
N GLY A 39 4.28 9.28 8.34
CA GLY A 39 3.69 8.75 9.54
C GLY A 39 2.72 7.60 9.32
N TYR A 40 2.69 7.05 8.12
CA TYR A 40 1.84 5.90 7.80
C TYR A 40 2.56 4.63 8.23
N LEU A 41 2.72 4.46 9.54
CA LEU A 41 3.56 3.39 10.07
C LEU A 41 2.96 2.00 9.87
N LYS A 42 1.64 1.89 9.90
CA LYS A 42 0.99 0.61 9.67
C LYS A 42 1.12 0.18 8.23
N ALA A 43 0.98 1.12 7.31
CA ALA A 43 1.18 0.83 5.89
C ALA A 43 2.63 0.46 5.63
N ALA A 44 3.57 1.19 6.22
CA ALA A 44 5.00 0.90 6.04
C ALA A 44 5.33 -0.52 6.51
N ALA A 45 4.84 -0.90 7.68
CA ALA A 45 5.09 -2.24 8.21
C ALA A 45 4.47 -3.31 7.31
N TRP A 46 3.25 -3.09 6.85
CA TRP A 46 2.59 -4.03 5.95
C TRP A 46 3.36 -4.18 4.65
N LEU A 47 3.80 -3.05 4.08
CA LEU A 47 4.54 -3.06 2.82
C LEU A 47 5.81 -3.89 2.90
N GLN A 48 6.53 -3.80 4.02
CA GLN A 48 7.79 -4.52 4.18
C GLN A 48 7.62 -6.03 4.10
N ASN A 49 6.42 -6.53 4.39
CA ASN A 49 6.16 -7.96 4.42
C ASN A 49 5.26 -8.43 3.27
N HIS A 50 4.75 -7.51 2.45
CA HIS A 50 3.76 -7.86 1.42
C HIS A 50 4.06 -7.16 0.11
N GLU A 51 5.32 -7.23 -0.34
CA GLU A 51 5.72 -6.55 -1.56
C GLU A 51 4.91 -7.02 -2.77
N ASP A 52 4.76 -8.32 -2.93
CA ASP A 52 4.03 -8.87 -4.08
C ASP A 52 2.55 -8.47 -4.02
N ASP A 53 1.98 -8.48 -2.82
CA ASP A 53 0.59 -8.10 -2.66
C ASP A 53 0.38 -6.62 -2.99
N TYR A 54 1.35 -5.78 -2.61
CA TYR A 54 1.24 -4.36 -2.92
C TYR A 54 1.28 -4.13 -4.43
N LYS A 55 2.17 -4.83 -5.13
CA LYS A 55 2.28 -4.69 -6.57
C LYS A 55 1.00 -5.13 -7.26
N ARG A 56 0.40 -6.22 -6.81
CA ARG A 56 -0.88 -6.68 -7.35
C ARG A 56 -2.00 -5.69 -7.06
N GLY A 57 -2.03 -5.17 -5.85
CA GLY A 57 -3.06 -4.22 -5.45
C GLY A 57 -2.93 -2.89 -6.18
N PHE A 58 -1.70 -2.48 -6.47
CA PHE A 58 -1.51 -1.25 -7.22
C PHE A 58 -2.13 -1.36 -8.62
N ALA A 59 -2.12 -2.54 -9.20
CA ALA A 59 -2.72 -2.78 -10.51
C ALA A 59 -4.21 -3.07 -10.41
N ARG A 60 -4.65 -3.75 -9.36
CA ARG A 60 -6.03 -4.25 -9.26
C ARG A 60 -6.89 -3.48 -8.24
N GLY A 61 -6.26 -2.80 -7.31
CA GLY A 61 -6.95 -2.09 -6.25
C GLY A 61 -6.84 -2.79 -4.92
N PHE A 62 -7.14 -2.04 -3.86
CA PHE A 62 -7.12 -2.57 -2.49
C PHE A 62 -8.52 -2.47 -1.91
N GLU A 63 -8.82 -3.34 -0.95
CA GLU A 63 -10.06 -3.23 -0.20
C GLU A 63 -9.82 -3.61 1.26
N PRO A 64 -10.57 -3.01 2.18
CA PRO A 64 -10.42 -3.33 3.60
C PRO A 64 -10.98 -4.72 3.90
N LEU A 65 -10.36 -5.41 4.85
CA LEU A 65 -10.75 -6.78 5.21
C LEU A 65 -12.09 -6.87 5.91
N ASP A 66 -12.52 -5.84 6.58
CA ASP A 66 -13.80 -5.89 7.30
C ASP A 66 -14.89 -5.04 6.70
#